data_62392c09e4b27f4fd34ecbde7da4e686
#
_entry.id   62392c09e4b27f4fd34ecbde7da4e686
#
_cell.length_a   1.000
_cell.length_b   1.000
_cell.length_c   1.000
_cell.angle_alpha   90.00
_cell.angle_beta   90.00
_cell.angle_gamma   90.00
#
_symmetry.space_group_name_H-M   'P 1'
#
loop_
_entity.id
_entity.type
_entity.pdbx_description
1 polymer ?
#
loop_
_entity_poly.entity_id
_entity_poly.type
_entity_poly.pdbx_seq_one_letter_code
_entity_poly.pdbx_strand_id
1 'polypeptide(L)'
;MSNNLLKGKLVVCLEQAVAAPYCSVKLADAGARVIKVERNEGDFARYYDNFVKGNSTYFVWLNRGKESLVANIKKSEDRDLIHKIISKADIFIQNLLPGTLEKYNLDSRFLRKQNKKLITCDISGYSQLGRKAKDKAYDLLIQAETGLCSLTGNESSPGRVGVSVCDISCGLNAYALILEALIKRDITGKGSSIKISLFDSLSEWMNVPFLQYSYTKISPKRVGLSHPSIIPYGCFKTKDNVNILFSIQNEREWMLFDRSILKLSNNLKKKYNTPSLRLKNKNILNNLIKERFKKFNSYKISQLLKNNKIAFGFLNDMKTFSKHEELKTSFVKTASSNIRFIPPVALKDRKYFKKIPKLGEHSNKIKKEFSKK
;
A
#
# COMPACT_ATOMS: atom_id res chain seq x y z
N MET A 1 21.34 1.91 10.07
CA MET A 1 20.84 3.18 10.65
C MET A 1 19.86 2.87 11.77
N SER A 2 20.01 3.45 12.97
CA SER A 2 19.03 3.27 14.04
C SER A 2 17.78 4.08 13.67
N ASN A 3 16.68 3.41 13.30
CA ASN A 3 15.43 4.07 12.88
C ASN A 3 14.61 4.55 14.09
N ASN A 4 15.21 5.26 15.03
CA ASN A 4 14.55 5.88 16.18
C ASN A 4 14.39 7.40 16.00
N LEU A 5 14.24 7.86 14.75
CA LEU A 5 14.15 9.29 14.42
C LEU A 5 12.96 9.98 15.11
N LEU A 6 11.88 9.24 15.37
CA LEU A 6 10.71 9.74 16.07
C LEU A 6 10.66 9.34 17.56
N LYS A 7 11.80 8.92 18.14
CA LYS A 7 11.89 8.67 19.58
C LYS A 7 11.51 9.93 20.37
N GLY A 8 10.66 9.77 21.38
CA GLY A 8 10.11 10.87 22.18
C GLY A 8 8.85 11.51 21.61
N LYS A 9 8.46 11.21 20.36
CA LYS A 9 7.19 11.68 19.82
C LYS A 9 6.03 10.81 20.27
N LEU A 10 4.92 11.42 20.70
CA LEU A 10 3.68 10.77 21.07
C LEU A 10 2.63 10.93 19.96
N VAL A 11 2.11 9.80 19.51
CA VAL A 11 1.04 9.72 18.50
C VAL A 11 -0.21 9.14 19.16
N VAL A 12 -1.34 9.78 18.99
CA VAL A 12 -2.63 9.29 19.44
C VAL A 12 -3.51 9.01 18.23
N CYS A 13 -4.12 7.84 18.17
CA CYS A 13 -4.90 7.42 17.01
C CYS A 13 -6.30 6.99 17.40
N LEU A 14 -7.32 7.60 16.80
CA LEU A 14 -8.68 7.09 16.69
C LEU A 14 -8.84 6.45 15.31
N GLU A 15 -8.35 5.24 15.16
CA GLU A 15 -8.16 4.62 13.86
C GLU A 15 -8.77 3.22 13.76
N GLN A 16 -9.13 2.83 12.56
CA GLN A 16 -9.64 1.49 12.26
C GLN A 16 -9.30 1.05 10.83
N ALA A 17 -9.44 -0.24 10.55
CA ALA A 17 -9.17 -0.88 9.25
C ALA A 17 -7.71 -0.78 8.80
N VAL A 18 -7.42 -0.06 7.70
CA VAL A 18 -6.13 -0.14 7.01
C VAL A 18 -5.42 1.21 6.88
N ALA A 19 -6.01 2.21 6.26
CA ALA A 19 -5.31 3.44 5.86
C ALA A 19 -4.61 4.17 7.02
N ALA A 20 -5.36 4.52 8.06
CA ALA A 20 -4.80 5.18 9.24
C ALA A 20 -3.87 4.24 10.04
N PRO A 21 -4.23 2.95 10.30
CA PRO A 21 -3.31 1.99 10.89
C PRO A 21 -2.02 1.77 10.12
N TYR A 22 -2.03 1.87 8.78
CA TYR A 22 -0.82 1.78 7.96
C TYR A 22 0.09 3.00 8.16
N CYS A 23 -0.47 4.20 8.26
CA CYS A 23 0.27 5.41 8.60
C CYS A 23 0.90 5.31 10.00
N SER A 24 0.10 4.99 11.00
CA SER A 24 0.53 4.98 12.40
C SER A 24 1.53 3.85 12.72
N VAL A 25 1.45 2.68 12.05
CA VAL A 25 2.47 1.64 12.23
C VAL A 25 3.83 2.07 11.68
N LYS A 26 3.87 2.88 10.60
CA LYS A 26 5.13 3.43 10.10
C LYS A 26 5.75 4.43 11.08
N LEU A 27 4.93 5.23 11.76
CA LEU A 27 5.40 6.11 12.84
C LEU A 27 5.94 5.30 14.02
N ALA A 28 5.28 4.20 14.39
CA ALA A 28 5.77 3.27 15.42
C ALA A 28 7.10 2.60 15.03
N ASP A 29 7.23 2.19 13.77
CA ASP A 29 8.46 1.62 13.22
C ASP A 29 9.61 2.64 13.19
N ALA A 30 9.32 3.93 13.02
CA ALA A 30 10.27 5.03 13.10
C ALA A 30 10.62 5.45 14.54
N GLY A 31 10.04 4.78 15.55
CA GLY A 31 10.38 4.98 16.96
C GLY A 31 9.40 5.80 17.79
N ALA A 32 8.33 6.32 17.21
CA ALA A 32 7.29 7.02 17.96
C ALA A 32 6.56 6.08 18.92
N ARG A 33 6.06 6.62 20.03
CA ARG A 33 5.10 5.97 20.89
C ARG A 33 3.72 6.18 20.29
N VAL A 34 3.00 5.11 19.95
CA VAL A 34 1.67 5.17 19.34
C VAL A 34 0.65 4.59 20.27
N ILE A 35 -0.31 5.40 20.71
CA ILE A 35 -1.47 4.98 21.49
C ILE A 35 -2.67 4.89 20.54
N LYS A 36 -3.13 3.65 20.30
CA LYS A 36 -4.35 3.35 19.56
C LYS A 36 -5.53 3.31 20.54
N VAL A 37 -6.43 4.27 20.39
CA VAL A 37 -7.69 4.29 21.17
C VAL A 37 -8.71 3.45 20.43
N GLU A 38 -9.24 2.45 21.10
CA GLU A 38 -10.20 1.50 20.58
C GLU A 38 -11.50 1.53 21.41
N ARG A 39 -12.63 1.27 20.77
CA ARG A 39 -13.89 1.00 21.48
C ARG A 39 -13.83 -0.34 22.21
N ASN A 40 -14.83 -0.66 23.02
CA ASN A 40 -14.87 -1.91 23.81
C ASN A 40 -14.78 -3.16 22.94
N GLU A 41 -15.37 -3.13 21.74
CA GLU A 41 -15.34 -4.21 20.75
C GLU A 41 -14.03 -4.26 19.96
N GLY A 42 -13.19 -3.24 20.10
CA GLY A 42 -11.93 -3.09 19.35
C GLY A 42 -12.12 -2.56 17.92
N ASP A 43 -11.02 -2.50 17.21
CA ASP A 43 -10.97 -2.26 15.76
C ASP A 43 -11.57 -3.48 15.04
N PHE A 44 -12.50 -3.26 14.12
CA PHE A 44 -13.12 -4.35 13.37
C PHE A 44 -12.11 -5.13 12.50
N ALA A 45 -10.95 -4.55 12.17
CA ALA A 45 -9.86 -5.28 11.53
C ALA A 45 -9.31 -6.43 12.38
N ARG A 46 -9.58 -6.48 13.69
CA ARG A 46 -9.25 -7.64 14.54
C ARG A 46 -10.01 -8.90 14.14
N TYR A 47 -11.13 -8.75 13.43
CA TYR A 47 -12.10 -9.80 13.11
C TYR A 47 -12.27 -10.05 11.61
N TYR A 48 -11.44 -9.47 10.75
CA TYR A 48 -11.53 -9.69 9.30
C TYR A 48 -11.25 -11.15 8.90
N ASP A 49 -10.37 -11.80 9.63
CA ASP A 49 -10.02 -13.22 9.49
C ASP A 49 -9.34 -13.72 10.78
N ASN A 50 -8.98 -15.01 10.81
CA ASN A 50 -8.26 -15.64 11.91
C ASN A 50 -7.05 -16.49 11.45
N PHE A 51 -6.55 -16.24 10.25
CA PHE A 51 -5.59 -17.10 9.57
C PHE A 51 -4.20 -17.12 10.23
N VAL A 52 -3.85 -16.08 10.99
CA VAL A 52 -2.53 -15.96 11.59
C VAL A 52 -2.58 -16.45 13.04
N LYS A 53 -2.65 -17.78 13.22
CA LYS A 53 -2.72 -18.43 14.54
C LYS A 53 -3.81 -17.83 15.44
N GLY A 54 -5.01 -17.70 14.88
CA GLY A 54 -6.17 -17.12 15.58
C GLY A 54 -6.21 -15.59 15.62
N ASN A 55 -5.30 -14.91 14.92
CA ASN A 55 -5.32 -13.46 14.80
C ASN A 55 -5.64 -13.06 13.35
N SER A 56 -6.24 -11.90 13.17
CA SER A 56 -6.48 -11.33 11.85
C SER A 56 -5.16 -10.93 11.17
N THR A 57 -5.03 -11.33 9.92
CA THR A 57 -3.90 -10.96 9.05
C THR A 57 -3.69 -9.46 8.99
N TYR A 58 -4.77 -8.70 8.83
CA TYR A 58 -4.72 -7.23 8.76
C TYR A 58 -4.28 -6.60 10.09
N PHE A 59 -4.78 -7.11 11.20
CA PHE A 59 -4.43 -6.58 12.51
C PHE A 59 -2.96 -6.84 12.85
N VAL A 60 -2.47 -8.05 12.56
CA VAL A 60 -1.06 -8.44 12.72
C VAL A 60 -0.15 -7.55 11.89
N TRP A 61 -0.51 -7.31 10.64
CA TRP A 61 0.29 -6.48 9.74
C TRP A 61 0.43 -5.03 10.21
N LEU A 62 -0.66 -4.44 10.74
CA LEU A 62 -0.78 -2.98 10.89
C LEU A 62 -0.62 -2.47 12.33
N ASN A 63 -0.51 -3.34 13.36
CA ASN A 63 -0.59 -2.87 14.75
C ASN A 63 0.60 -3.25 15.64
N ARG A 64 1.72 -3.68 15.03
CA ARG A 64 2.94 -3.93 15.79
C ARG A 64 3.47 -2.65 16.44
N GLY A 65 3.93 -2.78 17.69
CA GLY A 65 4.57 -1.68 18.40
C GLY A 65 3.65 -0.59 18.92
N LYS A 66 2.33 -0.72 18.73
CA LYS A 66 1.34 0.20 19.29
C LYS A 66 0.93 -0.21 20.72
N GLU A 67 0.47 0.75 21.49
CA GLU A 67 -0.22 0.54 22.77
C GLU A 67 -1.73 0.60 22.54
N SER A 68 -2.50 -0.39 23.00
CA SER A 68 -3.97 -0.40 22.90
C SER A 68 -4.59 0.14 24.17
N LEU A 69 -5.41 1.17 24.03
CA LEU A 69 -6.23 1.78 25.06
C LEU A 69 -7.71 1.60 24.72
N VAL A 70 -8.48 0.91 25.55
CA VAL A 70 -9.93 0.87 25.43
C VAL A 70 -10.52 2.10 26.11
N ALA A 71 -11.24 2.90 25.32
CA ALA A 71 -11.97 4.07 25.78
C ALA A 71 -13.15 4.38 24.86
N ASN A 72 -14.27 4.76 25.46
CA ASN A 72 -15.51 5.10 24.77
C ASN A 72 -15.69 6.62 24.68
N ILE A 73 -15.51 7.19 23.49
CA ILE A 73 -15.65 8.64 23.27
C ILE A 73 -17.02 9.21 23.64
N LYS A 74 -18.05 8.38 23.83
CA LYS A 74 -19.38 8.80 24.30
C LYS A 74 -19.43 9.04 25.80
N LYS A 75 -18.54 8.41 26.59
CA LYS A 75 -18.44 8.60 28.04
C LYS A 75 -17.55 9.81 28.37
N SER A 76 -18.00 10.70 29.23
CA SER A 76 -17.26 11.92 29.60
C SER A 76 -15.88 11.62 30.18
N GLU A 77 -15.81 10.70 31.13
CA GLU A 77 -14.55 10.31 31.78
C GLU A 77 -13.49 9.79 30.80
N ASP A 78 -13.91 8.97 29.84
CA ASP A 78 -13.02 8.46 28.79
C ASP A 78 -12.59 9.58 27.83
N ARG A 79 -13.49 10.53 27.50
CA ARG A 79 -13.14 11.72 26.70
C ARG A 79 -12.12 12.60 27.40
N ASP A 80 -12.30 12.84 28.69
CA ASP A 80 -11.39 13.67 29.50
C ASP A 80 -9.99 13.04 29.52
N LEU A 81 -9.93 11.71 29.64
CA LEU A 81 -8.67 10.98 29.51
C LEU A 81 -8.04 11.16 28.11
N ILE A 82 -8.84 11.00 27.06
CA ILE A 82 -8.37 11.16 25.68
C ILE A 82 -7.85 12.59 25.46
N HIS A 83 -8.57 13.61 25.93
CA HIS A 83 -8.12 15.01 25.89
C HIS A 83 -6.78 15.21 26.61
N LYS A 84 -6.62 14.66 27.82
CA LYS A 84 -5.36 14.72 28.59
C LYS A 84 -4.21 14.06 27.82
N ILE A 85 -4.44 12.94 27.13
CA ILE A 85 -3.42 12.25 26.34
C ILE A 85 -3.07 13.13 25.12
N ILE A 86 -4.06 13.62 24.37
CA ILE A 86 -3.86 14.43 23.16
C ILE A 86 -3.18 15.77 23.49
N SER A 87 -3.45 16.39 24.63
CA SER A 87 -2.79 17.64 25.03
C SER A 87 -1.26 17.52 25.12
N LYS A 88 -0.76 16.30 25.39
CA LYS A 88 0.67 15.97 25.42
C LYS A 88 1.18 15.35 24.11
N ALA A 89 0.29 15.12 23.14
CA ALA A 89 0.66 14.47 21.88
C ALA A 89 1.33 15.42 20.89
N ASP A 90 2.22 14.87 20.10
CA ASP A 90 2.80 15.52 18.92
C ASP A 90 1.88 15.40 17.70
N ILE A 91 1.21 14.25 17.56
CA ILE A 91 0.43 13.89 16.39
C ILE A 91 -0.89 13.24 16.84
N PHE A 92 -1.99 13.66 16.22
CA PHE A 92 -3.28 13.02 16.33
C PHE A 92 -3.75 12.55 14.96
N ILE A 93 -4.12 11.26 14.85
CA ILE A 93 -4.59 10.64 13.59
C ILE A 93 -5.98 10.08 13.81
N GLN A 94 -6.88 10.32 12.86
CA GLN A 94 -8.20 9.70 12.88
C GLN A 94 -8.70 9.36 11.47
N ASN A 95 -9.56 8.33 11.37
CA ASN A 95 -10.26 7.99 10.13
C ASN A 95 -11.74 7.61 10.37
N LEU A 96 -12.36 8.30 11.30
CA LEU A 96 -13.80 8.20 11.50
C LEU A 96 -14.54 9.05 10.46
N LEU A 97 -15.83 8.76 10.28
CA LEU A 97 -16.66 9.52 9.35
C LEU A 97 -16.63 11.01 9.71
N PRO A 98 -16.39 11.91 8.75
CA PRO A 98 -16.42 13.36 8.97
C PRO A 98 -17.68 13.81 9.70
N GLY A 99 -17.54 14.71 10.69
CA GLY A 99 -18.64 15.14 11.56
C GLY A 99 -18.84 14.28 12.83
N THR A 100 -18.11 13.16 12.97
CA THR A 100 -18.27 12.30 14.15
C THR A 100 -17.62 12.88 15.40
N LEU A 101 -16.43 13.45 15.26
CA LEU A 101 -15.61 13.91 16.40
C LEU A 101 -15.98 15.29 16.91
N GLU A 102 -16.63 16.11 16.10
CA GLU A 102 -17.08 17.47 16.45
C GLU A 102 -18.02 17.45 17.66
N LYS A 103 -18.89 16.44 17.74
CA LYS A 103 -19.84 16.26 18.88
C LYS A 103 -19.15 16.05 20.21
N TYR A 104 -17.87 15.68 20.19
CA TYR A 104 -17.09 15.28 21.36
C TYR A 104 -15.91 16.21 21.62
N ASN A 105 -15.79 17.33 20.86
CA ASN A 105 -14.64 18.24 20.91
C ASN A 105 -13.29 17.52 20.66
N LEU A 106 -13.32 16.46 19.85
CA LEU A 106 -12.13 15.68 19.46
C LEU A 106 -11.74 15.91 17.99
N ASP A 107 -12.37 16.88 17.33
CA ASP A 107 -12.02 17.25 15.97
C ASP A 107 -10.72 18.06 15.92
N SER A 108 -10.05 18.00 14.78
CA SER A 108 -8.75 18.64 14.55
C SER A 108 -8.75 20.14 14.78
N ARG A 109 -9.86 20.84 14.51
CA ARG A 109 -9.98 22.29 14.71
C ARG A 109 -9.99 22.63 16.20
N PHE A 110 -10.80 21.91 16.99
CA PHE A 110 -10.86 22.10 18.44
C PHE A 110 -9.52 21.77 19.10
N LEU A 111 -8.96 20.60 18.82
CA LEU A 111 -7.72 20.11 19.43
C LEU A 111 -6.53 21.06 19.16
N ARG A 112 -6.42 21.59 17.94
CA ARG A 112 -5.35 22.53 17.57
C ARG A 112 -5.54 23.94 18.14
N LYS A 113 -6.74 24.32 18.54
CA LYS A 113 -6.94 25.54 19.35
C LYS A 113 -6.32 25.39 20.74
N GLN A 114 -6.41 24.20 21.33
CA GLN A 114 -5.85 23.90 22.65
C GLN A 114 -4.32 23.68 22.60
N ASN A 115 -3.82 23.05 21.53
CA ASN A 115 -2.40 22.82 21.33
C ASN A 115 -1.98 23.25 19.92
N LYS A 116 -1.41 24.46 19.80
CA LYS A 116 -0.96 25.01 18.51
C LYS A 116 0.21 24.26 17.87
N LYS A 117 0.92 23.39 18.63
CA LYS A 117 2.00 22.56 18.13
C LYS A 117 1.52 21.19 17.64
N LEU A 118 0.27 20.82 17.90
CA LEU A 118 -0.31 19.55 17.50
C LEU A 118 -0.42 19.44 15.98
N ILE A 119 0.08 18.34 15.43
CA ILE A 119 -0.16 17.94 14.04
C ILE A 119 -1.37 17.03 14.04
N THR A 120 -2.40 17.35 13.26
CA THR A 120 -3.58 16.50 13.10
C THR A 120 -3.64 15.95 11.69
N CYS A 121 -4.02 14.69 11.54
CA CYS A 121 -4.21 14.01 10.27
C CYS A 121 -5.58 13.34 10.22
N ASP A 122 -6.47 13.90 9.42
CA ASP A 122 -7.82 13.42 9.19
C ASP A 122 -7.86 12.66 7.86
N ILE A 123 -8.06 11.33 7.94
CA ILE A 123 -8.14 10.44 6.78
C ILE A 123 -9.61 10.13 6.50
N SER A 124 -10.05 10.29 5.26
CA SER A 124 -11.44 10.04 4.85
C SER A 124 -11.52 9.28 3.53
N GLY A 125 -12.70 8.80 3.15
CA GLY A 125 -12.91 8.13 1.86
C GLY A 125 -12.79 9.10 0.68
N TYR A 126 -13.47 10.25 0.80
CA TYR A 126 -13.47 11.35 -0.17
C TYR A 126 -13.03 12.65 0.51
N SER A 127 -12.68 13.65 -0.29
CA SER A 127 -12.33 14.99 0.21
C SER A 127 -13.43 15.51 1.14
N GLN A 128 -13.04 16.03 2.29
CA GLN A 128 -13.96 16.60 3.29
C GLN A 128 -14.68 17.87 2.79
N LEU A 129 -14.21 18.47 1.70
CA LEU A 129 -14.82 19.63 1.06
C LEU A 129 -15.72 19.26 -0.13
N GLY A 130 -15.75 17.99 -0.53
CA GLY A 130 -16.51 17.50 -1.67
C GLY A 130 -17.96 17.11 -1.32
N ARG A 131 -18.78 16.94 -2.33
CA ARG A 131 -20.20 16.50 -2.18
C ARG A 131 -20.31 15.12 -1.53
N LYS A 132 -19.30 14.24 -1.72
CA LYS A 132 -19.22 12.89 -1.17
C LYS A 132 -18.54 12.81 0.21
N ALA A 133 -18.31 13.93 0.88
CA ALA A 133 -17.54 13.98 2.15
C ALA A 133 -18.09 13.04 3.24
N LYS A 134 -19.38 12.77 3.25
CA LYS A 134 -20.06 11.89 4.22
C LYS A 134 -20.37 10.49 3.67
N ASP A 135 -19.98 10.18 2.44
CA ASP A 135 -20.20 8.87 1.87
C ASP A 135 -19.25 7.84 2.47
N LYS A 136 -19.79 6.64 2.71
CA LYS A 136 -18.95 5.51 3.13
C LYS A 136 -18.07 5.06 1.99
N ALA A 137 -16.81 4.80 2.29
CA ALA A 137 -15.84 4.33 1.32
C ALA A 137 -15.04 3.16 1.88
N TYR A 138 -14.68 2.27 0.98
CA TYR A 138 -13.75 1.17 1.22
C TYR A 138 -12.83 1.03 0.02
N ASP A 139 -11.69 0.42 0.19
CA ASP A 139 -10.63 0.30 -0.81
C ASP A 139 -11.15 -0.05 -2.21
N LEU A 140 -11.90 -1.15 -2.36
CA LEU A 140 -12.40 -1.59 -3.66
C LEU A 140 -13.38 -0.59 -4.30
N LEU A 141 -14.19 0.09 -3.51
CA LEU A 141 -15.11 1.10 -4.03
C LEU A 141 -14.34 2.29 -4.62
N ILE A 142 -13.27 2.69 -3.95
CA ILE A 142 -12.39 3.77 -4.43
C ILE A 142 -11.58 3.32 -5.67
N GLN A 143 -11.11 2.06 -5.73
CA GLN A 143 -10.50 1.52 -6.95
C GLN A 143 -11.46 1.61 -8.16
N ALA A 144 -12.74 1.35 -7.94
CA ALA A 144 -13.76 1.44 -8.99
C ALA A 144 -14.04 2.91 -9.39
N GLU A 145 -14.24 3.79 -8.42
CA GLU A 145 -14.57 5.21 -8.62
C GLU A 145 -13.44 6.02 -9.28
N THR A 146 -12.19 5.68 -8.99
CA THR A 146 -11.02 6.32 -9.63
C THR A 146 -10.69 5.75 -11.00
N GLY A 147 -11.41 4.72 -11.46
CA GLY A 147 -11.20 4.09 -12.75
C GLY A 147 -10.08 3.03 -12.77
N LEU A 148 -9.41 2.73 -11.66
CA LEU A 148 -8.33 1.73 -11.61
C LEU A 148 -8.83 0.35 -12.06
N CYS A 149 -10.02 -0.07 -11.64
CA CYS A 149 -10.62 -1.33 -12.06
C CYS A 149 -10.88 -1.39 -13.57
N SER A 150 -11.08 -0.25 -14.23
CA SER A 150 -11.29 -0.19 -15.69
C SER A 150 -10.03 -0.47 -16.49
N LEU A 151 -8.84 -0.35 -15.86
CA LEU A 151 -7.53 -0.59 -16.47
C LEU A 151 -6.94 -1.95 -16.10
N THR A 152 -7.39 -2.52 -14.99
CA THR A 152 -6.91 -3.78 -14.44
C THR A 152 -7.81 -4.94 -14.88
N GLY A 153 -7.22 -6.11 -15.13
CA GLY A 153 -7.94 -7.28 -15.63
C GLY A 153 -7.59 -7.59 -17.08
N ASN A 154 -8.41 -8.41 -17.74
CA ASN A 154 -8.25 -8.78 -19.15
C ASN A 154 -9.26 -8.00 -20.03
N GLU A 155 -9.19 -8.22 -21.36
CA GLU A 155 -10.07 -7.52 -22.31
C GLU A 155 -11.56 -7.73 -22.01
N SER A 156 -11.95 -8.92 -21.55
CA SER A 156 -13.36 -9.29 -21.33
C SER A 156 -13.90 -8.86 -19.97
N SER A 157 -13.04 -8.70 -18.94
CA SER A 157 -13.50 -8.37 -17.60
C SER A 157 -12.57 -7.44 -16.82
N PRO A 158 -13.14 -6.44 -16.11
CA PRO A 158 -12.36 -5.62 -15.18
C PRO A 158 -11.88 -6.47 -14.01
N GLY A 159 -10.79 -6.02 -13.39
CA GLY A 159 -10.25 -6.64 -12.20
C GLY A 159 -9.88 -5.60 -11.15
N ARG A 160 -9.75 -6.04 -9.91
CA ARG A 160 -9.18 -5.20 -8.85
C ARG A 160 -7.68 -5.45 -8.72
N VAL A 161 -6.96 -4.51 -8.13
CA VAL A 161 -5.66 -4.80 -7.53
C VAL A 161 -5.88 -5.65 -6.27
N GLY A 162 -5.20 -6.78 -6.17
CA GLY A 162 -5.45 -7.80 -5.14
C GLY A 162 -5.04 -7.45 -3.70
N VAL A 163 -4.50 -6.24 -3.48
CA VAL A 163 -4.18 -5.68 -2.16
C VAL A 163 -4.96 -4.38 -1.95
N SER A 164 -5.07 -3.90 -0.69
CA SER A 164 -5.77 -2.65 -0.36
C SER A 164 -4.96 -1.43 -0.81
N VAL A 165 -4.84 -1.24 -2.13
CA VAL A 165 -3.94 -0.27 -2.75
C VAL A 165 -4.30 1.19 -2.45
N CYS A 166 -5.60 1.50 -2.32
CA CYS A 166 -6.08 2.83 -1.96
C CYS A 166 -5.71 3.18 -0.52
N ASP A 167 -5.95 2.24 0.38
CA ASP A 167 -5.59 2.37 1.79
C ASP A 167 -4.08 2.52 1.99
N ILE A 168 -3.29 1.70 1.27
CA ILE A 168 -1.82 1.75 1.31
C ILE A 168 -1.32 3.10 0.78
N SER A 169 -1.82 3.55 -0.37
CA SER A 169 -1.47 4.84 -0.96
C SER A 169 -1.78 5.99 0.00
N CYS A 170 -3.00 6.03 0.52
CA CYS A 170 -3.44 7.05 1.47
C CYS A 170 -2.61 7.04 2.76
N GLY A 171 -2.37 5.87 3.33
CA GLY A 171 -1.56 5.73 4.55
C GLY A 171 -0.09 6.12 4.35
N LEU A 172 0.49 5.88 3.16
CA LEU A 172 1.82 6.34 2.78
C LEU A 172 1.88 7.85 2.64
N ASN A 173 0.94 8.45 1.91
CA ASN A 173 0.85 9.89 1.75
C ASN A 173 0.61 10.59 3.09
N ALA A 174 -0.27 10.04 3.95
CA ALA A 174 -0.48 10.56 5.30
C ALA A 174 0.82 10.54 6.13
N TYR A 175 1.61 9.45 6.05
CA TYR A 175 2.90 9.35 6.72
C TYR A 175 3.89 10.40 6.20
N ALA A 176 4.00 10.60 4.89
CA ALA A 176 4.88 11.59 4.28
C ALA A 176 4.50 13.02 4.71
N LEU A 177 3.20 13.37 4.60
CA LEU A 177 2.68 14.68 5.02
C LEU A 177 2.89 14.96 6.51
N ILE A 178 2.82 13.93 7.37
CA ILE A 178 3.14 14.06 8.80
C ILE A 178 4.62 14.36 9.00
N LEU A 179 5.52 13.72 8.25
CA LEU A 179 6.97 14.01 8.34
C LEU A 179 7.27 15.44 7.87
N GLU A 180 6.66 15.90 6.78
CA GLU A 180 6.76 17.28 6.32
C GLU A 180 6.22 18.27 7.37
N ALA A 181 5.09 17.94 8.01
CA ALA A 181 4.52 18.75 9.07
C ALA A 181 5.41 18.81 10.32
N LEU A 182 6.14 17.74 10.65
CA LEU A 182 7.12 17.72 11.73
C LEU A 182 8.30 18.66 11.39
N ILE A 183 8.86 18.58 10.18
CA ILE A 183 9.92 19.47 9.72
C ILE A 183 9.45 20.94 9.76
N LYS A 184 8.26 21.22 9.21
CA LYS A 184 7.67 22.55 9.26
C LYS A 184 7.47 23.05 10.70
N ARG A 185 7.04 22.18 11.61
CA ARG A 185 6.87 22.53 13.02
C ARG A 185 8.20 22.89 13.69
N ASP A 186 9.26 22.16 13.38
CA ASP A 186 10.59 22.45 13.93
C ASP A 186 11.11 23.82 13.47
N ILE A 187 10.74 24.26 12.26
CA ILE A 187 11.09 25.60 11.72
C ILE A 187 10.18 26.70 12.30
N THR A 188 8.86 26.44 12.36
CA THR A 188 7.86 27.51 12.62
C THR A 188 7.33 27.51 14.05
N GLY A 189 7.61 26.49 14.84
CA GLY A 189 7.02 26.26 16.16
C GLY A 189 5.53 25.88 16.14
N LYS A 190 4.91 25.74 14.95
CA LYS A 190 3.46 25.52 14.78
C LYS A 190 3.16 24.16 14.13
N GLY A 191 2.17 23.45 14.66
CA GLY A 191 1.64 22.21 14.05
C GLY A 191 0.84 22.49 12.77
N SER A 192 0.41 21.43 12.11
CA SER A 192 -0.36 21.47 10.86
C SER A 192 -1.66 20.68 10.96
N SER A 193 -2.65 21.04 10.12
CA SER A 193 -3.84 20.22 9.89
C SER A 193 -3.72 19.57 8.52
N ILE A 194 -3.65 18.26 8.50
CA ILE A 194 -3.58 17.44 7.30
C ILE A 194 -4.97 16.82 7.09
N LYS A 195 -5.52 17.01 5.90
CA LYS A 195 -6.74 16.36 5.45
C LYS A 195 -6.42 15.61 4.17
N ILE A 196 -6.64 14.31 4.17
CA ILE A 196 -6.31 13.44 3.04
C ILE A 196 -7.42 12.42 2.82
N SER A 197 -7.66 12.05 1.57
CA SER A 197 -8.66 11.04 1.25
C SER A 197 -8.08 9.87 0.46
N LEU A 198 -8.76 8.74 0.55
CA LEU A 198 -8.46 7.56 -0.27
C LEU A 198 -8.57 7.90 -1.77
N PHE A 199 -9.64 8.65 -2.12
CA PHE A 199 -9.91 9.04 -3.50
C PHE A 199 -8.80 9.92 -4.07
N ASP A 200 -8.40 10.98 -3.36
CA ASP A 200 -7.35 11.91 -3.82
C ASP A 200 -6.01 11.18 -3.95
N SER A 201 -5.67 10.34 -2.96
CA SER A 201 -4.41 9.59 -2.94
C SER A 201 -4.28 8.59 -4.09
N LEU A 202 -5.37 7.93 -4.50
CA LEU A 202 -5.32 7.03 -5.65
C LEU A 202 -5.45 7.78 -6.97
N SER A 203 -6.18 8.90 -7.00
CA SER A 203 -6.32 9.73 -8.20
C SER A 203 -4.97 10.23 -8.72
N GLU A 204 -4.03 10.52 -7.83
CA GLU A 204 -2.66 10.88 -8.21
C GLU A 204 -1.97 9.79 -9.05
N TRP A 205 -2.19 8.52 -8.73
CA TRP A 205 -1.62 7.39 -9.48
C TRP A 205 -2.24 7.22 -10.87
N MET A 206 -3.44 7.77 -11.07
CA MET A 206 -4.17 7.70 -12.34
C MET A 206 -3.75 8.77 -13.36
N ASN A 207 -2.69 9.55 -13.09
CA ASN A 207 -2.27 10.64 -14.00
C ASN A 207 -1.97 10.16 -15.42
N VAL A 208 -1.26 9.04 -15.61
CA VAL A 208 -0.92 8.56 -16.95
C VAL A 208 -2.16 8.22 -17.77
N PRO A 209 -3.07 7.33 -17.34
CA PRO A 209 -4.29 7.05 -18.08
C PRO A 209 -5.22 8.26 -18.22
N PHE A 210 -5.26 9.14 -17.20
CA PHE A 210 -6.03 10.39 -17.25
C PHE A 210 -5.50 11.32 -18.36
N LEU A 211 -4.19 11.54 -18.44
CA LEU A 211 -3.57 12.35 -19.49
C LEU A 211 -3.80 11.74 -20.87
N GLN A 212 -3.64 10.42 -21.01
CA GLN A 212 -3.93 9.74 -22.28
C GLN A 212 -5.36 10.03 -22.74
N TYR A 213 -6.36 9.82 -21.89
CA TYR A 213 -7.75 10.10 -22.23
C TYR A 213 -8.00 11.59 -22.48
N SER A 214 -7.44 12.47 -21.66
CA SER A 214 -7.70 13.93 -21.76
C SER A 214 -7.27 14.51 -23.10
N TYR A 215 -6.19 14.01 -23.68
CA TYR A 215 -5.63 14.54 -24.92
C TYR A 215 -6.02 13.74 -26.16
N THR A 216 -6.27 12.42 -26.06
CA THR A 216 -6.64 11.60 -27.20
C THR A 216 -8.15 11.36 -27.31
N LYS A 217 -8.91 11.55 -26.23
CA LYS A 217 -10.31 11.16 -26.06
C LYS A 217 -10.56 9.65 -26.23
N ILE A 218 -9.48 8.85 -26.19
CA ILE A 218 -9.53 7.38 -26.29
C ILE A 218 -9.24 6.80 -24.91
N SER A 219 -10.19 6.07 -24.34
CA SER A 219 -9.99 5.38 -23.07
C SER A 219 -8.94 4.27 -23.21
N PRO A 220 -7.93 4.22 -22.32
CA PRO A 220 -6.98 3.11 -22.30
C PRO A 220 -7.71 1.77 -22.11
N LYS A 221 -7.29 0.74 -22.86
CA LYS A 221 -7.88 -0.60 -22.79
C LYS A 221 -7.16 -1.47 -21.78
N ARG A 222 -7.87 -2.42 -21.17
CA ARG A 222 -7.26 -3.48 -20.39
C ARG A 222 -6.44 -4.41 -21.28
N VAL A 223 -5.24 -4.72 -20.88
CA VAL A 223 -4.29 -5.54 -21.66
C VAL A 223 -3.78 -6.77 -20.88
N GLY A 224 -4.33 -7.06 -19.72
CA GLY A 224 -3.90 -8.17 -18.85
C GLY A 224 -2.43 -8.02 -18.44
N LEU A 225 -1.64 -9.07 -18.67
CA LEU A 225 -0.21 -9.11 -18.39
C LEU A 225 0.64 -8.69 -19.60
N SER A 226 0.15 -7.74 -20.39
CA SER A 226 0.85 -7.18 -21.55
C SER A 226 0.99 -5.67 -21.42
N HIS A 227 1.83 -5.06 -22.26
CA HIS A 227 1.94 -3.61 -22.34
C HIS A 227 1.10 -3.08 -23.52
N PRO A 228 0.44 -1.91 -23.39
CA PRO A 228 -0.42 -1.39 -24.46
C PRO A 228 0.35 -0.98 -25.73
N SER A 229 1.60 -0.50 -25.60
CA SER A 229 2.38 0.07 -26.71
C SER A 229 3.75 -0.56 -26.93
N ILE A 230 4.27 -1.37 -26.00
CA ILE A 230 5.59 -2.01 -26.12
C ILE A 230 5.40 -3.48 -26.47
N ILE A 231 5.99 -3.94 -27.59
CA ILE A 231 5.88 -5.31 -28.08
C ILE A 231 7.26 -5.81 -28.55
N PRO A 232 7.70 -6.99 -28.08
CA PRO A 232 7.07 -7.87 -27.06
C PRO A 232 7.19 -7.32 -25.63
N TYR A 233 6.10 -7.36 -24.92
CA TYR A 233 6.04 -7.23 -23.48
C TYR A 233 4.81 -8.01 -22.98
N GLY A 234 5.05 -9.13 -22.35
CA GLY A 234 3.93 -9.99 -21.92
C GLY A 234 4.38 -11.25 -21.23
N CYS A 235 3.39 -12.10 -20.92
CA CYS A 235 3.55 -13.36 -20.21
C CYS A 235 3.42 -14.53 -21.18
N PHE A 236 4.40 -15.43 -21.19
CA PHE A 236 4.46 -16.58 -22.07
C PHE A 236 4.77 -17.86 -21.28
N LYS A 237 4.04 -18.93 -21.62
CA LYS A 237 4.16 -20.22 -20.97
C LYS A 237 5.21 -21.08 -21.66
N THR A 238 6.10 -21.66 -20.87
CA THR A 238 7.15 -22.59 -21.29
C THR A 238 6.65 -24.06 -21.38
N LYS A 239 7.49 -24.98 -21.89
CA LYS A 239 7.18 -26.41 -22.02
C LYS A 239 6.79 -27.05 -20.67
N ASP A 240 7.45 -26.66 -19.60
CA ASP A 240 7.22 -27.14 -18.22
C ASP A 240 6.12 -26.33 -17.48
N ASN A 241 5.24 -25.64 -18.23
CA ASN A 241 4.09 -24.88 -17.71
C ASN A 241 4.42 -23.69 -16.81
N VAL A 242 5.66 -23.21 -16.80
CA VAL A 242 6.06 -22.01 -16.08
C VAL A 242 5.75 -20.76 -16.90
N ASN A 243 5.18 -19.74 -16.27
CA ASN A 243 4.89 -18.46 -16.89
C ASN A 243 6.07 -17.50 -16.70
N ILE A 244 6.62 -16.99 -17.81
CA ILE A 244 7.69 -16.00 -17.83
C ILE A 244 7.19 -14.72 -18.47
N LEU A 245 7.31 -13.60 -17.72
CA LEU A 245 7.13 -12.27 -18.27
C LEU A 245 8.48 -11.74 -18.73
N PHE A 246 8.51 -11.14 -19.90
CA PHE A 246 9.71 -10.41 -20.36
C PHE A 246 9.31 -9.19 -21.18
N SER A 247 10.26 -8.29 -21.37
CA SER A 247 10.07 -7.03 -22.11
C SER A 247 11.25 -6.76 -23.02
N ILE A 248 10.96 -6.29 -24.22
CA ILE A 248 11.94 -5.75 -25.16
C ILE A 248 11.79 -4.24 -25.22
N GLN A 249 12.77 -3.51 -24.71
CA GLN A 249 12.69 -2.05 -24.55
C GLN A 249 13.36 -1.27 -25.69
N ASN A 250 14.22 -1.91 -26.48
CA ASN A 250 14.98 -1.26 -27.54
C ASN A 250 15.34 -2.24 -28.67
N GLU A 251 15.85 -1.67 -29.80
CA GLU A 251 16.18 -2.46 -31.01
C GLU A 251 17.34 -3.42 -30.79
N ARG A 252 18.31 -3.09 -29.95
CA ARG A 252 19.41 -4.02 -29.63
C ARG A 252 18.88 -5.28 -28.94
N GLU A 253 18.01 -5.13 -27.99
CA GLU A 253 17.36 -6.27 -27.32
C GLU A 253 16.49 -7.07 -28.27
N TRP A 254 15.79 -6.39 -29.22
CA TRP A 254 15.01 -7.06 -30.25
C TRP A 254 15.89 -7.94 -31.14
N MET A 255 17.01 -7.40 -31.65
CA MET A 255 17.95 -8.16 -32.49
C MET A 255 18.53 -9.36 -31.74
N LEU A 256 18.88 -9.21 -30.47
CA LEU A 256 19.41 -10.30 -29.66
C LEU A 256 18.33 -11.36 -29.38
N PHE A 257 17.08 -10.93 -29.10
CA PHE A 257 15.96 -11.82 -28.92
C PHE A 257 15.63 -12.64 -30.16
N ASP A 258 15.57 -11.99 -31.33
CA ASP A 258 15.36 -12.69 -32.59
C ASP A 258 16.48 -13.71 -32.87
N ARG A 259 17.74 -13.28 -32.80
CA ARG A 259 18.88 -14.13 -33.09
C ARG A 259 18.96 -15.35 -32.16
N SER A 260 18.71 -15.15 -30.86
CA SER A 260 18.96 -16.19 -29.86
C SER A 260 17.75 -17.07 -29.59
N ILE A 261 16.53 -16.50 -29.67
CA ILE A 261 15.30 -17.15 -29.26
C ILE A 261 14.35 -17.38 -30.42
N LEU A 262 13.85 -16.32 -31.09
CA LEU A 262 12.84 -16.47 -32.16
C LEU A 262 13.37 -17.15 -33.41
N LYS A 263 14.53 -16.71 -33.88
CA LYS A 263 15.18 -17.21 -35.12
C LYS A 263 14.24 -17.07 -36.32
N LEU A 264 13.77 -15.85 -36.55
CA LEU A 264 12.87 -15.53 -37.65
C LEU A 264 13.55 -15.71 -39.02
N SER A 265 12.79 -16.17 -40.00
CA SER A 265 13.22 -16.14 -41.40
C SER A 265 13.36 -14.71 -41.91
N ASN A 266 14.15 -14.50 -42.96
CA ASN A 266 14.41 -13.17 -43.53
C ASN A 266 13.11 -12.43 -43.92
N ASN A 267 12.11 -13.13 -44.42
CA ASN A 267 10.82 -12.55 -44.79
C ASN A 267 10.05 -12.08 -43.52
N LEU A 268 10.11 -12.82 -42.42
CA LEU A 268 9.47 -12.43 -41.16
C LEU A 268 10.22 -11.30 -40.47
N LYS A 269 11.56 -11.22 -40.60
CA LYS A 269 12.35 -10.11 -40.03
C LYS A 269 11.90 -8.77 -40.57
N LYS A 270 11.62 -8.65 -41.86
CA LYS A 270 11.11 -7.41 -42.50
C LYS A 270 9.77 -6.98 -41.88
N LYS A 271 8.93 -7.93 -41.46
CA LYS A 271 7.60 -7.68 -40.88
C LYS A 271 7.64 -7.14 -39.44
N TYR A 272 8.78 -7.30 -38.74
CA TYR A 272 8.95 -6.94 -37.35
C TYR A 272 10.15 -6.04 -37.05
N ASN A 273 10.74 -5.42 -38.09
CA ASN A 273 11.97 -4.66 -37.97
C ASN A 273 11.84 -3.30 -37.27
N THR A 274 10.64 -2.80 -37.02
CA THR A 274 10.39 -1.57 -36.26
C THR A 274 9.37 -1.79 -35.13
N PRO A 275 9.40 -0.96 -34.06
CA PRO A 275 8.40 -1.04 -32.97
C PRO A 275 6.95 -0.92 -33.49
N SER A 276 6.71 -0.02 -34.43
CA SER A 276 5.37 0.18 -35.03
C SER A 276 4.90 -1.06 -35.80
N LEU A 277 5.77 -1.73 -36.54
CA LEU A 277 5.44 -2.98 -37.25
C LEU A 277 5.20 -4.13 -36.25
N ARG A 278 5.96 -4.20 -35.17
CA ARG A 278 5.72 -5.18 -34.11
C ARG A 278 4.37 -4.95 -33.46
N LEU A 279 4.03 -3.69 -33.14
CA LEU A 279 2.73 -3.33 -32.56
C LEU A 279 1.57 -3.64 -33.52
N LYS A 280 1.69 -3.27 -34.78
CA LYS A 280 0.69 -3.58 -35.86
C LYS A 280 0.43 -5.08 -35.96
N ASN A 281 1.47 -5.90 -35.86
CA ASN A 281 1.41 -7.34 -36.02
C ASN A 281 1.45 -8.10 -34.67
N LYS A 282 1.06 -7.45 -33.55
CA LYS A 282 1.24 -7.96 -32.19
C LYS A 282 0.70 -9.38 -31.96
N ASN A 283 -0.48 -9.69 -32.49
CA ASN A 283 -1.13 -10.99 -32.27
C ASN A 283 -0.34 -12.13 -32.93
N ILE A 284 0.13 -11.92 -34.16
CA ILE A 284 0.92 -12.92 -34.87
C ILE A 284 2.28 -13.09 -34.21
N LEU A 285 2.93 -11.99 -33.84
CA LEU A 285 4.23 -12.03 -33.15
C LEU A 285 4.12 -12.74 -31.77
N ASN A 286 3.11 -12.42 -30.99
CA ASN A 286 2.88 -13.09 -29.72
C ASN A 286 2.64 -14.60 -29.87
N ASN A 287 1.95 -15.03 -30.94
CA ASN A 287 1.77 -16.46 -31.23
C ASN A 287 3.11 -17.12 -31.60
N LEU A 288 3.95 -16.48 -32.40
CA LEU A 288 5.31 -17.00 -32.70
C LEU A 288 6.15 -17.15 -31.43
N ILE A 289 6.11 -16.16 -30.55
CA ILE A 289 6.81 -16.22 -29.25
C ILE A 289 6.25 -17.37 -28.40
N LYS A 290 4.93 -17.49 -28.29
CA LYS A 290 4.24 -18.54 -27.55
C LYS A 290 4.65 -19.93 -28.01
N GLU A 291 4.64 -20.17 -29.33
CA GLU A 291 5.05 -21.46 -29.90
C GLU A 291 6.56 -21.72 -29.68
N ARG A 292 7.37 -20.67 -29.68
CA ARG A 292 8.80 -20.83 -29.41
C ARG A 292 9.07 -21.16 -27.94
N PHE A 293 8.40 -20.49 -26.99
CA PHE A 293 8.54 -20.74 -25.56
C PHE A 293 8.09 -22.17 -25.18
N LYS A 294 7.03 -22.68 -25.78
CA LYS A 294 6.56 -24.06 -25.57
C LYS A 294 7.59 -25.15 -25.97
N LYS A 295 8.58 -24.81 -26.79
CA LYS A 295 9.63 -25.78 -27.19
C LYS A 295 10.72 -25.96 -26.14
N PHE A 296 10.83 -25.06 -25.17
CA PHE A 296 11.89 -25.06 -24.16
C PHE A 296 11.31 -25.01 -22.75
N ASN A 297 12.02 -25.60 -21.79
CA ASN A 297 11.69 -25.43 -20.38
C ASN A 297 12.07 -24.03 -19.87
N SER A 298 11.55 -23.67 -18.70
CA SER A 298 11.76 -22.36 -18.07
C SER A 298 13.22 -22.05 -17.81
N TYR A 299 14.01 -23.05 -17.42
CA TYR A 299 15.45 -22.89 -17.20
C TYR A 299 16.16 -22.45 -18.48
N LYS A 300 15.91 -23.12 -19.61
CA LYS A 300 16.56 -22.76 -20.90
C LYS A 300 16.16 -21.38 -21.37
N ILE A 301 14.89 -21.01 -21.28
CA ILE A 301 14.39 -19.67 -21.65
C ILE A 301 15.03 -18.60 -20.76
N SER A 302 15.03 -18.80 -19.45
CA SER A 302 15.62 -17.84 -18.51
C SER A 302 17.12 -17.63 -18.76
N GLN A 303 17.89 -18.69 -19.05
CA GLN A 303 19.29 -18.58 -19.40
C GLN A 303 19.49 -17.81 -20.72
N LEU A 304 18.67 -18.07 -21.74
CA LEU A 304 18.75 -17.33 -23.01
C LEU A 304 18.45 -15.84 -22.80
N LEU A 305 17.42 -15.50 -22.04
CA LEU A 305 17.09 -14.10 -21.74
C LEU A 305 18.20 -13.43 -20.92
N LYS A 306 18.70 -14.09 -19.87
CA LYS A 306 19.79 -13.58 -19.02
C LYS A 306 21.08 -13.33 -19.80
N ASN A 307 21.50 -14.29 -20.63
CA ASN A 307 22.73 -14.18 -21.44
C ASN A 307 22.64 -13.05 -22.46
N ASN A 308 21.46 -12.73 -22.96
CA ASN A 308 21.21 -11.62 -23.86
C ASN A 308 20.85 -10.30 -23.14
N LYS A 309 20.94 -10.26 -21.78
CA LYS A 309 20.62 -9.10 -20.95
C LYS A 309 19.20 -8.55 -21.18
N ILE A 310 18.25 -9.43 -21.46
CA ILE A 310 16.84 -9.11 -21.63
C ILE A 310 16.15 -9.26 -20.27
N ALA A 311 15.41 -8.24 -19.87
CA ALA A 311 14.68 -8.23 -18.61
C ALA A 311 13.54 -9.24 -18.61
N PHE A 312 13.48 -10.08 -17.58
CA PHE A 312 12.41 -11.07 -17.39
C PHE A 312 12.13 -11.33 -15.92
N GLY A 313 10.97 -11.92 -15.65
CA GLY A 313 10.57 -12.40 -14.31
C GLY A 313 9.62 -13.58 -14.43
N PHE A 314 9.51 -14.36 -13.37
CA PHE A 314 8.55 -15.44 -13.26
C PHE A 314 7.23 -14.91 -12.67
N LEU A 315 6.10 -15.36 -13.20
CA LEU A 315 4.80 -15.09 -12.59
C LEU A 315 4.61 -15.99 -11.36
N ASN A 316 4.98 -15.47 -10.20
CA ASN A 316 4.89 -16.18 -8.94
C ASN A 316 3.47 -16.12 -8.34
N ASP A 317 3.01 -17.22 -7.78
CA ASP A 317 1.95 -17.25 -6.78
C ASP A 317 2.53 -17.00 -5.36
N MET A 318 1.68 -16.95 -4.33
CA MET A 318 2.14 -16.72 -2.96
C MET A 318 3.02 -17.86 -2.42
N LYS A 319 2.86 -19.10 -2.92
CA LYS A 319 3.70 -20.23 -2.54
C LYS A 319 5.13 -20.08 -3.07
N THR A 320 5.29 -19.70 -4.32
CA THR A 320 6.60 -19.47 -4.96
C THR A 320 7.21 -18.16 -4.46
N PHE A 321 6.42 -17.08 -4.33
CA PHE A 321 6.88 -15.83 -3.74
C PHE A 321 7.42 -16.01 -2.30
N SER A 322 6.78 -16.84 -1.48
CA SER A 322 7.23 -17.09 -0.09
C SER A 322 8.61 -17.74 0.02
N LYS A 323 9.14 -18.27 -1.09
CA LYS A 323 10.46 -18.93 -1.22
C LYS A 323 11.43 -18.10 -2.08
N HIS A 324 11.04 -16.91 -2.51
CA HIS A 324 11.86 -16.08 -3.39
C HIS A 324 13.16 -15.68 -2.68
N GLU A 325 14.30 -15.80 -3.36
CA GLU A 325 15.65 -15.55 -2.81
C GLU A 325 15.82 -14.13 -2.26
N GLU A 326 15.19 -13.14 -2.89
CA GLU A 326 15.22 -11.74 -2.45
C GLU A 326 14.25 -11.41 -1.31
N LEU A 327 13.38 -12.35 -0.93
CA LEU A 327 12.37 -12.10 0.09
C LEU A 327 13.00 -12.09 1.49
N LYS A 328 13.05 -10.94 2.12
CA LYS A 328 13.41 -10.80 3.53
C LYS A 328 12.17 -10.95 4.41
N THR A 329 12.32 -11.67 5.51
CA THR A 329 11.25 -11.86 6.49
C THR A 329 11.78 -11.64 7.91
N SER A 330 10.86 -11.23 8.79
CA SER A 330 11.13 -10.93 10.19
C SER A 330 10.07 -11.56 11.08
N PHE A 331 10.20 -11.39 12.39
CA PHE A 331 9.25 -11.92 13.36
C PHE A 331 8.63 -10.79 14.19
N VAL A 332 7.35 -10.93 14.46
CA VAL A 332 6.60 -10.10 15.41
C VAL A 332 5.93 -10.99 16.43
N LYS A 333 5.93 -10.57 17.70
CA LYS A 333 5.27 -11.31 18.78
C LYS A 333 3.78 -10.98 18.85
N THR A 334 2.95 -11.99 19.05
CA THR A 334 1.60 -11.88 19.60
C THR A 334 1.61 -12.33 21.06
N ALA A 335 0.45 -12.41 21.69
CA ALA A 335 0.36 -12.94 23.06
C ALA A 335 0.83 -14.40 23.17
N SER A 336 0.61 -15.21 22.13
CA SER A 336 0.78 -16.67 22.16
C SER A 336 1.89 -17.19 21.25
N SER A 337 2.41 -16.37 20.32
CA SER A 337 3.34 -16.89 19.31
C SER A 337 4.18 -15.83 18.60
N ASN A 338 5.25 -16.29 17.95
CA ASN A 338 5.99 -15.50 16.98
C ASN A 338 5.38 -15.69 15.59
N ILE A 339 5.12 -14.59 14.90
CA ILE A 339 4.55 -14.57 13.56
C ILE A 339 5.62 -14.08 12.59
N ARG A 340 5.87 -14.87 11.55
CA ARG A 340 6.73 -14.47 10.42
C ARG A 340 5.97 -13.50 9.52
N PHE A 341 6.59 -12.40 9.13
CA PHE A 341 5.99 -11.39 8.27
C PHE A 341 7.06 -10.69 7.41
N ILE A 342 6.62 -9.94 6.42
CA ILE A 342 7.50 -9.12 5.56
C ILE A 342 7.73 -7.76 6.25
N PRO A 343 8.98 -7.43 6.63
CA PRO A 343 9.27 -6.18 7.31
C PRO A 343 9.14 -4.95 6.39
N PRO A 344 8.96 -3.75 6.95
CA PRO A 344 9.04 -2.53 6.16
C PRO A 344 10.44 -2.36 5.56
N VAL A 345 10.52 -1.76 4.36
CA VAL A 345 11.77 -1.62 3.59
C VAL A 345 12.90 -1.02 4.41
N ALA A 346 12.62 0.04 5.18
CA ALA A 346 13.63 0.71 6.01
C ALA A 346 14.18 -0.16 7.16
N LEU A 347 13.53 -1.28 7.47
CA LEU A 347 13.86 -2.19 8.57
C LEU A 347 14.00 -3.65 8.11
N LYS A 348 14.28 -3.86 6.82
CA LYS A 348 14.34 -5.19 6.19
C LYS A 348 15.30 -6.17 6.87
N ASP A 349 16.34 -5.67 7.53
CA ASP A 349 17.35 -6.49 8.22
C ASP A 349 17.06 -6.67 9.72
N ARG A 350 15.98 -6.08 10.25
CA ARG A 350 15.56 -6.26 11.64
C ARG A 350 14.92 -7.62 11.83
N LYS A 351 15.48 -8.46 12.69
CA LYS A 351 15.00 -9.83 12.93
C LYS A 351 13.70 -9.87 13.74
N TYR A 352 13.53 -8.98 14.73
CA TYR A 352 12.39 -8.97 15.63
C TYR A 352 11.77 -7.59 15.74
N PHE A 353 10.44 -7.55 15.73
CA PHE A 353 9.65 -6.34 15.91
C PHE A 353 8.91 -6.34 17.24
N LYS A 354 8.51 -5.15 17.68
CA LYS A 354 7.71 -4.98 18.89
C LYS A 354 6.38 -5.75 18.76
N LYS A 355 5.86 -6.17 19.92
CA LYS A 355 4.62 -6.96 20.04
C LYS A 355 3.41 -6.25 19.44
N ILE A 356 2.45 -7.07 18.99
CA ILE A 356 1.09 -6.67 18.62
C ILE A 356 0.25 -6.68 19.89
N PRO A 357 -0.45 -5.59 20.23
CA PRO A 357 -1.19 -5.51 21.50
C PRO A 357 -2.48 -6.32 21.45
N LYS A 358 -2.82 -6.97 22.59
CA LYS A 358 -4.20 -7.39 22.86
C LYS A 358 -5.08 -6.15 23.00
N LEU A 359 -6.39 -6.32 22.82
CA LEU A 359 -7.36 -5.26 23.07
C LEU A 359 -7.26 -4.80 24.52
N GLY A 360 -7.07 -3.50 24.71
CA GLY A 360 -6.96 -2.87 26.04
C GLY A 360 -5.72 -3.23 26.85
N GLU A 361 -4.74 -3.91 26.28
CA GLU A 361 -3.53 -4.39 26.98
C GLU A 361 -2.84 -3.30 27.80
N HIS A 362 -2.90 -2.06 27.36
CA HIS A 362 -2.19 -0.95 27.99
C HIS A 362 -3.11 0.02 28.74
N SER A 363 -4.43 -0.28 28.81
CA SER A 363 -5.42 0.64 29.36
C SER A 363 -5.09 1.08 30.80
N ASN A 364 -4.80 0.14 31.70
CA ASN A 364 -4.50 0.47 33.10
C ASN A 364 -3.24 1.31 33.25
N LYS A 365 -2.19 0.96 32.49
CA LYS A 365 -0.92 1.71 32.48
C LYS A 365 -1.15 3.15 32.01
N ILE A 366 -1.83 3.32 30.87
CA ILE A 366 -2.10 4.63 30.26
C ILE A 366 -3.01 5.46 31.17
N LYS A 367 -4.09 4.87 31.71
CA LYS A 367 -4.96 5.54 32.69
C LYS A 367 -4.17 6.08 33.88
N LYS A 368 -3.33 5.23 34.50
CA LYS A 368 -2.48 5.65 35.64
C LYS A 368 -1.50 6.77 35.27
N GLU A 369 -0.91 6.70 34.08
CA GLU A 369 0.07 7.71 33.60
C GLU A 369 -0.57 9.08 33.38
N PHE A 370 -1.77 9.14 32.78
CA PHE A 370 -2.44 10.39 32.42
C PHE A 370 -3.52 10.84 33.43
N SER A 371 -3.79 10.06 34.50
CA SER A 371 -4.67 10.48 35.60
C SER A 371 -3.97 11.31 36.68
N LYS A 372 -2.64 11.24 36.74
CA LYS A 372 -1.88 12.09 37.67
C LYS A 372 -2.02 13.56 37.23
N LYS A 373 -2.39 14.43 38.19
CA LYS A 373 -2.49 15.88 38.01
C LYS A 373 -1.17 16.51 37.60
#